data_d99e600f13bf94873c0f3a275fc3f082
#
_entry.id   d99e600f13bf94873c0f3a275fc3f082
#
_cell.length_a   1.000
_cell.length_b   1.000
_cell.length_c   1.000
_cell.angle_alpha   90.00
_cell.angle_beta   90.00
_cell.angle_gamma   90.00
#
_symmetry.space_group_name_H-M   'P 1'
#
loop_
_entity.id
_entity.type
_entity.pdbx_description
1 polymer ?
#
loop_
_entity_poly.entity_id
_entity_poly.type
_entity_poly.pdbx_seq_one_letter_code
_entity_poly.pdbx_strand_id
1 'polypeptide(L)'
;MTQAAGKPDLGRFGSFGRGVTPQQAKDIEALGYGAVWVGGSPPAELAWVEPLLEATTTLQVATGIVNIWTAPAGPVAESFHRIEAAYPGRFLLGIGVGHPEAHTEYRKPYDALADYLTRLDEYGVPAGRRVVAALGPRVLRLSAERSAGAHPYLTTPEHTARARELIGPSAFLRPSTRWC
;
A
#
# COMPACT_ATOMS: atom_id res chain seq x y z
N MET A 1 13.04 12.84 19.63
CA MET A 1 11.96 13.51 18.87
C MET A 1 11.83 12.79 17.53
N THR A 2 10.92 11.83 17.42
CA THR A 2 10.68 11.07 16.19
C THR A 2 9.91 12.00 15.25
N GLN A 3 10.56 12.46 14.18
CA GLN A 3 9.88 13.17 13.10
C GLN A 3 8.74 12.28 12.62
N ALA A 4 7.51 12.77 12.63
CA ALA A 4 6.37 12.09 12.03
C ALA A 4 6.77 11.82 10.56
N ALA A 5 6.90 10.53 10.20
CA ALA A 5 7.26 10.14 8.85
C ALA A 5 6.21 10.75 7.90
N GLY A 6 6.62 11.77 7.15
CA GLY A 6 5.78 12.44 6.17
C GLY A 6 5.26 11.44 5.13
N LYS A 7 4.17 11.79 4.46
CA LYS A 7 3.68 11.00 3.33
C LYS A 7 4.78 10.88 2.28
N PRO A 8 5.00 9.68 1.68
CA PRO A 8 6.00 9.51 0.64
C PRO A 8 5.62 10.30 -0.62
N ASP A 9 6.63 10.81 -1.31
CA ASP A 9 6.42 11.35 -2.66
C ASP A 9 6.33 10.17 -3.64
N LEU A 10 5.15 9.90 -4.15
CA LEU A 10 4.89 8.84 -5.13
C LEU A 10 4.99 9.32 -6.57
N GLY A 11 5.44 10.57 -6.78
CA GLY A 11 5.45 11.19 -8.09
C GLY A 11 4.04 11.35 -8.69
N ARG A 12 3.99 11.72 -9.98
CA ARG A 12 2.71 11.90 -10.71
C ARG A 12 2.09 10.56 -11.11
N PHE A 13 2.92 9.61 -11.52
CA PHE A 13 2.51 8.29 -12.00
C PHE A 13 3.23 7.19 -11.25
N GLY A 14 2.53 6.07 -11.05
CA GLY A 14 3.09 4.82 -10.58
C GLY A 14 2.82 3.69 -11.58
N SER A 15 3.68 2.68 -11.60
CA SER A 15 3.48 1.45 -12.32
C SER A 15 2.87 0.38 -11.42
N PHE A 16 2.06 -0.52 -11.96
CA PHE A 16 1.52 -1.67 -11.23
C PHE A 16 1.92 -2.96 -11.95
N GLY A 17 2.46 -3.92 -11.21
CA GLY A 17 2.89 -5.20 -11.76
C GLY A 17 2.85 -6.33 -10.76
N ARG A 18 3.12 -7.56 -11.24
CA ARG A 18 3.34 -8.75 -10.41
C ARG A 18 4.72 -9.30 -10.74
N GLY A 19 5.44 -9.78 -9.74
CA GLY A 19 6.77 -10.36 -9.95
C GLY A 19 7.77 -9.39 -10.58
N VAL A 20 7.74 -8.12 -10.19
CA VAL A 20 8.64 -7.08 -10.70
C VAL A 20 10.08 -7.43 -10.35
N THR A 21 10.96 -7.43 -11.33
CA THR A 21 12.40 -7.67 -11.15
C THR A 21 13.17 -6.39 -10.83
N PRO A 22 14.38 -6.47 -10.24
CA PRO A 22 15.24 -5.31 -10.02
C PRO A 22 15.54 -4.52 -11.31
N GLN A 23 15.72 -5.22 -12.44
CA GLN A 23 15.93 -4.53 -13.72
C GLN A 23 14.69 -3.76 -14.17
N GLN A 24 13.51 -4.35 -14.06
CA GLN A 24 12.26 -3.65 -14.35
C GLN A 24 12.04 -2.45 -13.44
N ALA A 25 12.44 -2.52 -12.16
CA ALA A 25 12.37 -1.38 -11.25
C ALA A 25 13.28 -0.23 -11.71
N LYS A 26 14.50 -0.52 -12.18
CA LYS A 26 15.39 0.48 -12.80
C LYS A 26 14.78 1.12 -14.05
N ASP A 27 14.17 0.31 -14.91
CA ASP A 27 13.55 0.80 -16.15
C ASP A 27 12.35 1.71 -15.81
N ILE A 28 11.52 1.33 -14.83
CA ILE A 28 10.41 2.13 -14.32
C ILE A 28 10.90 3.47 -13.77
N GLU A 29 11.97 3.47 -12.96
CA GLU A 29 12.59 4.70 -12.44
C GLU A 29 13.13 5.58 -13.57
N ALA A 30 13.86 5.00 -14.53
CA ALA A 30 14.42 5.72 -15.67
C ALA A 30 13.36 6.36 -16.56
N LEU A 31 12.16 5.78 -16.65
CA LEU A 31 11.00 6.33 -17.33
C LEU A 31 10.29 7.46 -16.55
N GLY A 32 10.78 7.81 -15.35
CA GLY A 32 10.25 8.91 -14.54
C GLY A 32 9.03 8.57 -13.69
N TYR A 33 8.73 7.28 -13.49
CA TYR A 33 7.72 6.87 -12.53
C TYR A 33 8.22 7.07 -11.08
N GLY A 34 7.36 7.60 -10.21
CA GLY A 34 7.72 7.81 -8.80
C GLY A 34 7.50 6.59 -7.91
N ALA A 35 6.70 5.62 -8.36
CA ALA A 35 6.39 4.44 -7.57
C ALA A 35 6.15 3.19 -8.43
N VAL A 36 6.46 2.01 -7.85
CA VAL A 36 6.01 0.72 -8.34
C VAL A 36 5.15 0.03 -7.29
N TRP A 37 3.97 -0.42 -7.69
CA TRP A 37 3.02 -1.17 -6.89
C TRP A 37 3.08 -2.64 -7.26
N VAL A 38 3.46 -3.50 -6.31
CA VAL A 38 3.61 -4.93 -6.58
C VAL A 38 2.44 -5.70 -5.97
N GLY A 39 1.62 -6.28 -6.86
CA GLY A 39 0.46 -7.09 -6.52
C GLY A 39 0.79 -8.56 -6.26
N GLY A 40 -0.24 -9.33 -5.88
CA GLY A 40 -0.14 -10.79 -5.74
C GLY A 40 -0.23 -11.33 -4.33
N SER A 41 -0.63 -10.50 -3.36
CA SER A 41 -0.79 -10.91 -1.95
C SER A 41 0.47 -11.63 -1.41
N PRO A 42 1.62 -10.96 -1.38
CA PRO A 42 2.87 -11.57 -0.99
C PRO A 42 2.82 -12.05 0.47
N PRO A 43 3.67 -13.01 0.85
CA PRO A 43 3.85 -13.41 2.24
C PRO A 43 4.43 -12.27 3.09
N ALA A 44 4.29 -12.38 4.41
CA ALA A 44 4.59 -11.30 5.36
C ALA A 44 6.07 -10.88 5.39
N GLU A 45 6.98 -11.74 4.97
CA GLU A 45 8.44 -11.51 4.99
C GLU A 45 8.88 -10.40 4.04
N LEU A 46 8.13 -10.13 2.98
CA LEU A 46 8.36 -9.05 2.01
C LEU A 46 9.81 -8.97 1.46
N ALA A 47 10.54 -10.08 1.45
CA ALA A 47 11.96 -10.14 1.07
C ALA A 47 12.25 -9.69 -0.36
N TRP A 48 11.25 -9.64 -1.23
CA TRP A 48 11.36 -9.16 -2.61
C TRP A 48 11.46 -7.62 -2.70
N VAL A 49 11.13 -6.88 -1.63
CA VAL A 49 11.12 -5.40 -1.62
C VAL A 49 12.54 -4.84 -1.67
N GLU A 50 13.43 -5.39 -0.85
CA GLU A 50 14.80 -4.88 -0.69
C GLU A 50 15.60 -4.91 -1.99
N PRO A 51 15.59 -5.99 -2.81
CA PRO A 51 16.27 -5.99 -4.10
C PRO A 51 15.76 -4.92 -5.09
N LEU A 52 14.48 -4.53 -5.03
CA LEU A 52 13.95 -3.43 -5.86
C LEU A 52 14.45 -2.07 -5.38
N LEU A 53 14.50 -1.87 -4.05
CA LEU A 53 14.98 -0.65 -3.44
C LEU A 53 16.49 -0.48 -3.62
N GLU A 54 17.25 -1.56 -3.51
CA GLU A 54 18.71 -1.57 -3.77
C GLU A 54 19.05 -1.21 -5.22
N ALA A 55 18.21 -1.67 -6.15
CA ALA A 55 18.41 -1.43 -7.58
C ALA A 55 18.08 0.01 -8.02
N THR A 56 17.39 0.79 -7.19
CA THR A 56 16.86 2.13 -7.53
C THR A 56 17.29 3.18 -6.51
N THR A 57 17.20 4.47 -6.86
CA THR A 57 17.66 5.57 -6.01
C THR A 57 16.52 6.36 -5.37
N THR A 58 15.43 6.59 -6.10
CA THR A 58 14.30 7.43 -5.69
C THR A 58 12.95 6.72 -5.75
N LEU A 59 12.84 5.64 -6.56
CA LEU A 59 11.60 4.90 -6.76
C LEU A 59 11.03 4.40 -5.44
N GLN A 60 9.76 4.70 -5.18
CA GLN A 60 9.02 4.14 -4.06
C GLN A 60 8.53 2.73 -4.41
N VAL A 61 8.67 1.79 -3.49
CA VAL A 61 8.10 0.45 -3.64
C VAL A 61 6.90 0.30 -2.73
N ALA A 62 5.77 -0.13 -3.29
CA ALA A 62 4.54 -0.31 -2.54
C ALA A 62 3.97 -1.72 -2.74
N THR A 63 3.35 -2.28 -1.70
CA THR A 63 2.54 -3.51 -1.84
C THR A 63 1.15 -3.17 -2.37
N GLY A 64 0.67 -3.92 -3.33
CA GLY A 64 -0.67 -3.73 -3.90
C GLY A 64 -1.48 -5.04 -3.99
N ILE A 65 -1.71 -5.71 -2.88
CA ILE A 65 -1.65 -5.40 -1.44
C ILE A 65 -1.07 -6.58 -0.63
N VAL A 66 -0.64 -6.33 0.60
CA VAL A 66 -0.56 -7.38 1.62
C VAL A 66 -1.98 -7.77 2.03
N ASN A 67 -2.27 -9.06 1.97
CA ASN A 67 -3.59 -9.57 2.33
C ASN A 67 -3.65 -9.87 3.83
N ILE A 68 -4.56 -9.21 4.55
CA ILE A 68 -4.68 -9.32 6.01
C ILE A 68 -5.02 -10.73 6.53
N TRP A 69 -5.57 -11.59 5.65
CA TRP A 69 -5.95 -12.95 6.01
C TRP A 69 -4.77 -13.92 5.96
N THR A 70 -3.79 -13.65 5.09
CA THR A 70 -2.66 -14.55 4.84
C THR A 70 -1.33 -14.03 5.39
N ALA A 71 -1.25 -12.74 5.72
CA ALA A 71 -0.06 -12.10 6.27
C ALA A 71 -0.39 -11.41 7.61
N PRO A 72 -0.11 -12.02 8.76
CA PRO A 72 -0.37 -11.46 10.08
C PRO A 72 0.35 -10.15 10.32
N ALA A 73 -0.26 -9.22 11.08
CA ALA A 73 0.23 -7.86 11.27
C ALA A 73 1.63 -7.79 11.93
N GLY A 74 1.95 -8.70 12.88
CA GLY A 74 3.25 -8.75 13.55
C GLY A 74 4.41 -8.97 12.56
N PRO A 75 4.47 -10.12 11.85
CA PRO A 75 5.50 -10.37 10.83
C PRO A 75 5.57 -9.31 9.74
N VAL A 76 4.43 -8.72 9.33
CA VAL A 76 4.42 -7.61 8.37
C VAL A 76 5.06 -6.34 8.95
N ALA A 77 4.80 -6.03 10.21
CA ALA A 77 5.42 -4.90 10.90
C ALA A 77 6.94 -5.09 11.08
N GLU A 78 7.39 -6.29 11.42
CA GLU A 78 8.82 -6.64 11.48
C GLU A 78 9.50 -6.40 10.12
N SER A 79 8.88 -6.86 9.04
CA SER A 79 9.37 -6.63 7.68
C SER A 79 9.37 -5.15 7.31
N PHE A 80 8.31 -4.42 7.66
CA PHE A 80 8.25 -2.96 7.46
C PHE A 80 9.43 -2.26 8.14
N HIS A 81 9.68 -2.55 9.41
CA HIS A 81 10.76 -1.91 10.18
C HIS A 81 12.15 -2.28 9.64
N ARG A 82 12.37 -3.53 9.21
CA ARG A 82 13.60 -3.96 8.57
C ARG A 82 13.86 -3.17 7.28
N ILE A 83 12.85 -3.07 6.42
CA ILE A 83 12.95 -2.35 5.15
C ILE A 83 13.16 -0.84 5.40
N GLU A 84 12.40 -0.25 6.32
CA GLU A 84 12.50 1.18 6.64
C GLU A 84 13.86 1.55 7.25
N ALA A 85 14.47 0.65 8.04
CA ALA A 85 15.82 0.84 8.57
C ALA A 85 16.89 0.84 7.49
N ALA A 86 16.75 -0.01 6.47
CA ALA A 86 17.70 -0.12 5.36
C ALA A 86 17.48 0.96 4.28
N TYR A 87 16.22 1.31 4.02
CA TYR A 87 15.81 2.23 2.94
C TYR A 87 14.78 3.26 3.45
N PRO A 88 15.21 4.20 4.29
CA PRO A 88 14.29 5.14 4.95
C PRO A 88 13.40 5.89 3.95
N GLY A 89 12.09 5.86 4.20
CA GLY A 89 11.13 6.59 3.40
C GLY A 89 10.83 6.04 2.01
N ARG A 90 11.38 4.88 1.61
CA ARG A 90 11.27 4.31 0.26
C ARG A 90 10.21 3.21 0.12
N PHE A 91 9.62 2.75 1.21
CA PHE A 91 8.62 1.68 1.21
C PHE A 91 7.26 2.18 1.69
N LEU A 92 6.18 1.78 1.01
CA LEU A 92 4.80 2.08 1.37
C LEU A 92 4.01 0.76 1.51
N LEU A 93 3.49 0.52 2.71
CA LEU A 93 2.74 -0.70 3.01
C LEU A 93 1.28 -0.55 2.53
N GLY A 94 0.94 -1.16 1.41
CA GLY A 94 -0.43 -1.31 0.93
C GLY A 94 -1.08 -2.56 1.49
N ILE A 95 -2.22 -2.42 2.14
CA ILE A 95 -2.95 -3.50 2.81
C ILE A 95 -4.40 -3.59 2.34
N GLY A 96 -4.99 -4.77 2.44
CA GLY A 96 -6.38 -4.98 2.06
C GLY A 96 -6.89 -6.38 2.38
N VAL A 97 -8.17 -6.59 2.15
CA VAL A 97 -8.84 -7.87 2.39
C VAL A 97 -8.77 -8.84 1.21
N GLY A 98 -8.20 -8.41 0.07
CA GLY A 98 -8.20 -9.22 -1.15
C GLY A 98 -9.60 -9.44 -1.72
N HIS A 99 -9.73 -10.48 -2.57
CA HIS A 99 -11.01 -10.89 -3.14
C HIS A 99 -11.70 -11.93 -2.25
N PRO A 100 -13.05 -11.88 -2.10
CA PRO A 100 -13.81 -12.75 -1.19
C PRO A 100 -13.66 -14.25 -1.45
N GLU A 101 -13.37 -14.63 -2.71
CA GLU A 101 -13.30 -16.02 -3.18
C GLU A 101 -12.15 -16.83 -2.58
N ALA A 102 -11.21 -16.18 -1.86
CA ALA A 102 -10.00 -16.81 -1.36
C ALA A 102 -10.08 -17.23 0.13
N HIS A 103 -11.19 -17.00 0.86
CA HIS A 103 -11.21 -17.14 2.31
C HIS A 103 -12.42 -17.90 2.86
N THR A 104 -12.14 -18.87 3.75
CA THR A 104 -13.12 -19.75 4.39
C THR A 104 -13.63 -19.24 5.76
N GLU A 105 -12.96 -18.27 6.38
CA GLU A 105 -13.40 -17.70 7.68
C GLU A 105 -14.16 -16.38 7.47
N TYR A 106 -15.43 -16.38 7.87
CA TYR A 106 -16.33 -15.25 7.71
C TYR A 106 -16.24 -14.28 8.91
N ARG A 107 -15.22 -13.44 8.95
CA ARG A 107 -15.27 -12.18 9.71
C ARG A 107 -15.70 -11.07 8.75
N LYS A 108 -16.47 -10.07 9.25
CA LYS A 108 -16.81 -8.90 8.43
C LYS A 108 -15.52 -8.21 7.97
N PRO A 109 -15.28 -8.07 6.65
CA PRO A 109 -14.00 -7.58 6.13
C PRO A 109 -13.60 -6.21 6.69
N TYR A 110 -14.58 -5.34 6.95
CA TYR A 110 -14.35 -4.02 7.55
C TYR A 110 -13.76 -4.12 8.95
N ASP A 111 -14.38 -4.95 9.81
CA ASP A 111 -13.96 -5.09 11.22
C ASP A 111 -12.57 -5.73 11.30
N ALA A 112 -12.31 -6.75 10.48
CA ALA A 112 -11.01 -7.39 10.38
C ALA A 112 -9.90 -6.41 9.92
N LEU A 113 -10.22 -5.54 8.95
CA LEU A 113 -9.29 -4.52 8.47
C LEU A 113 -9.03 -3.45 9.55
N ALA A 114 -10.06 -3.02 10.28
CA ALA A 114 -9.90 -2.06 11.38
C ALA A 114 -9.03 -2.64 12.51
N ASP A 115 -9.26 -3.91 12.90
CA ASP A 115 -8.43 -4.63 13.87
C ASP A 115 -6.98 -4.76 13.40
N TYR A 116 -6.77 -5.06 12.12
CA TYR A 116 -5.44 -5.17 11.54
C TYR A 116 -4.68 -3.83 11.59
N LEU A 117 -5.36 -2.72 11.26
CA LEU A 117 -4.80 -1.38 11.39
C LEU A 117 -4.42 -1.04 12.84
N THR A 118 -5.25 -1.45 13.82
CA THR A 118 -4.95 -1.27 15.24
C THR A 118 -3.70 -2.02 15.66
N ARG A 119 -3.53 -3.26 15.21
CA ARG A 119 -2.29 -4.02 15.47
C ARG A 119 -1.07 -3.38 14.82
N LEU A 120 -1.20 -2.83 13.62
CA LEU A 120 -0.10 -2.08 12.99
C LEU A 120 0.27 -0.81 13.78
N ASP A 121 -0.71 -0.13 14.43
CA ASP A 121 -0.42 0.98 15.35
C ASP A 121 0.35 0.49 16.58
N GLU A 122 -0.08 -0.61 17.19
CA GLU A 122 0.59 -1.23 18.35
C GLU A 122 2.02 -1.65 18.03
N TYR A 123 2.27 -2.15 16.82
CA TYR A 123 3.61 -2.49 16.32
C TYR A 123 4.40 -1.28 15.77
N GLY A 124 3.89 -0.05 15.89
CA GLY A 124 4.61 1.17 15.54
C GLY A 124 4.76 1.44 14.04
N VAL A 125 3.97 0.81 13.17
CA VAL A 125 3.97 1.14 11.73
C VAL A 125 3.22 2.47 11.52
N PRO A 126 3.89 3.54 11.04
CA PRO A 126 3.25 4.86 10.97
C PRO A 126 2.07 4.90 9.98
N ALA A 127 0.97 5.58 10.36
CA ALA A 127 -0.19 5.74 9.49
C ALA A 127 0.17 6.39 8.13
N GLY A 128 1.10 7.34 8.12
CA GLY A 128 1.58 7.97 6.88
C GLY A 128 2.38 7.05 5.94
N ARG A 129 2.76 5.86 6.39
CA ARG A 129 3.55 4.88 5.62
C ARG A 129 2.74 3.67 5.19
N ARG A 130 1.43 3.73 5.31
CA ARG A 130 0.52 2.67 4.86
C ARG A 130 -0.65 3.23 4.06
N VAL A 131 -1.20 2.45 3.13
CA VAL A 131 -2.40 2.75 2.35
C VAL A 131 -3.32 1.55 2.37
N VAL A 132 -4.61 1.80 2.15
CA VAL A 132 -5.65 0.76 2.19
C VAL A 132 -6.27 0.58 0.82
N ALA A 133 -6.38 -0.67 0.36
CA ALA A 133 -7.22 -1.01 -0.78
C ALA A 133 -8.69 -0.81 -0.40
N ALA A 134 -9.32 0.19 -0.99
CA ALA A 134 -10.66 0.64 -0.60
C ALA A 134 -11.52 0.98 -1.82
N LEU A 135 -12.70 0.38 -1.89
CA LEU A 135 -13.69 0.67 -2.95
C LEU A 135 -14.97 1.28 -2.37
N GLY A 136 -15.48 0.70 -1.29
CA GLY A 136 -16.73 1.15 -0.66
C GLY A 136 -16.55 2.34 0.29
N PRO A 137 -17.60 3.14 0.50
CA PRO A 137 -17.52 4.41 1.23
C PRO A 137 -17.04 4.27 2.69
N ARG A 138 -17.37 3.17 3.38
CA ARG A 138 -16.91 2.92 4.75
C ARG A 138 -15.40 2.71 4.82
N VAL A 139 -14.84 1.88 3.91
CA VAL A 139 -13.41 1.59 3.87
C VAL A 139 -12.62 2.80 3.36
N LEU A 140 -13.18 3.58 2.42
CA LEU A 140 -12.58 4.84 1.99
C LEU A 140 -12.41 5.82 3.15
N ARG A 141 -13.44 6.01 4.00
CA ARG A 141 -13.31 6.86 5.21
C ARG A 141 -12.28 6.30 6.18
N LEU A 142 -12.33 5.00 6.47
CA LEU A 142 -11.34 4.34 7.32
C LEU A 142 -9.91 4.56 6.81
N SER A 143 -9.70 4.49 5.50
CA SER A 143 -8.38 4.73 4.89
C SER A 143 -7.87 6.15 5.13
N ALA A 144 -8.73 7.15 5.04
CA ALA A 144 -8.37 8.55 5.29
C ALA A 144 -8.06 8.82 6.77
N GLU A 145 -8.74 8.14 7.68
CA GLU A 145 -8.58 8.29 9.14
C GLU A 145 -7.36 7.55 9.70
N ARG A 146 -7.06 6.36 9.14
CA ARG A 146 -6.12 5.40 9.74
C ARG A 146 -4.87 5.11 8.89
N SER A 147 -4.71 5.79 7.74
CA SER A 147 -3.58 5.59 6.83
C SER A 147 -3.25 6.87 6.04
N ALA A 148 -2.27 6.82 5.15
CA ALA A 148 -1.99 7.91 4.23
C ALA A 148 -3.14 8.14 3.23
N GLY A 149 -3.99 7.14 3.00
CA GLY A 149 -5.13 7.20 2.10
C GLY A 149 -5.47 5.87 1.44
N ALA A 150 -6.08 5.94 0.26
CA ALA A 150 -6.65 4.80 -0.45
C ALA A 150 -5.90 4.47 -1.75
N HIS A 151 -5.84 3.17 -2.05
CA HIS A 151 -5.44 2.60 -3.35
C HIS A 151 -6.59 1.79 -3.95
N PRO A 152 -7.58 2.43 -4.58
CA PRO A 152 -8.67 1.74 -5.26
C PRO A 152 -8.15 0.96 -6.48
N TYR A 153 -8.65 -0.27 -6.67
CA TYR A 153 -8.20 -1.14 -7.75
C TYR A 153 -9.21 -1.21 -8.88
N LEU A 154 -8.77 -0.96 -10.12
CA LEU A 154 -9.55 -1.01 -11.36
C LEU A 154 -10.86 -0.19 -11.29
N THR A 155 -10.75 1.08 -10.96
CA THR A 155 -11.89 1.99 -10.81
C THR A 155 -12.03 2.95 -11.98
N THR A 156 -13.26 3.47 -12.14
CA THR A 156 -13.60 4.49 -13.14
C THR A 156 -13.26 5.90 -12.65
N PRO A 157 -13.19 6.89 -13.56
CA PRO A 157 -13.03 8.31 -13.17
C PRO A 157 -14.13 8.80 -12.21
N GLU A 158 -15.39 8.35 -12.39
CA GLU A 158 -16.54 8.72 -11.54
C GLU A 158 -16.37 8.17 -10.14
N HIS A 159 -15.91 6.92 -10.00
CA HIS A 159 -15.57 6.35 -8.69
C HIS A 159 -14.46 7.15 -8.02
N THR A 160 -13.44 7.54 -8.77
CA THR A 160 -12.30 8.32 -8.26
C THR A 160 -12.76 9.69 -7.78
N ALA A 161 -13.64 10.39 -8.51
CA ALA A 161 -14.22 11.66 -8.10
C ALA A 161 -15.00 11.51 -6.78
N ARG A 162 -15.90 10.52 -6.69
CA ARG A 162 -16.67 10.22 -5.46
C ARG A 162 -15.77 9.82 -4.29
N ALA A 163 -14.72 9.03 -4.54
CA ALA A 163 -13.75 8.66 -3.51
C ALA A 163 -13.02 9.90 -2.97
N ARG A 164 -12.65 10.84 -3.83
CA ARG A 164 -12.01 12.10 -3.44
C ARG A 164 -12.92 12.96 -2.54
N GLU A 165 -14.21 13.02 -2.85
CA GLU A 165 -15.19 13.70 -2.00
C GLU A 165 -15.27 13.08 -0.60
N LEU A 166 -15.23 11.73 -0.52
CA LEU A 166 -15.33 11.00 0.73
C LEU A 166 -14.11 11.11 1.64
N ILE A 167 -12.89 11.14 1.05
CA ILE A 167 -11.64 11.10 1.83
C ILE A 167 -10.98 12.47 1.97
N GLY A 168 -11.53 13.50 1.33
CA GLY A 168 -11.01 14.87 1.37
C GLY A 168 -9.73 15.08 0.54
N PRO A 169 -9.24 16.33 0.43
CA PRO A 169 -8.13 16.68 -0.46
C PRO A 169 -6.76 16.20 0.04
N SER A 170 -6.59 16.03 1.34
CA SER A 170 -5.29 15.75 1.97
C SER A 170 -4.89 14.28 1.96
N ALA A 171 -5.83 13.34 1.88
CA ALA A 171 -5.52 11.91 1.84
C ALA A 171 -5.00 11.48 0.47
N PHE A 172 -4.11 10.48 0.43
CA PHE A 172 -3.74 9.86 -0.84
C PHE A 172 -4.94 9.22 -1.50
N LEU A 173 -5.05 9.40 -2.81
CA LEU A 173 -5.95 8.65 -3.66
C LEU A 173 -5.16 8.24 -4.90
N ARG A 174 -4.78 6.97 -4.95
CA ARG A 174 -3.99 6.40 -6.04
C ARG A 174 -4.76 5.26 -6.69
N PRO A 175 -5.72 5.56 -7.56
CA PRO A 175 -6.49 4.53 -8.25
C PRO A 175 -5.59 3.81 -9.24
N SER A 176 -5.76 2.50 -9.32
CA SER A 176 -5.24 1.71 -10.43
C SER A 176 -6.30 1.70 -11.53
N THR A 177 -5.89 2.06 -12.74
CA THR A 177 -6.74 2.04 -13.93
C THR A 177 -6.17 1.08 -14.95
N ARG A 178 -7.03 0.43 -15.73
CA ARG A 178 -6.62 -0.31 -16.92
C ARG A 178 -6.76 0.64 -18.11
N TRP A 179 -5.69 0.88 -18.83
CA TRP A 179 -5.78 1.49 -20.15
C TRP A 179 -6.19 0.38 -21.12
N CYS A 180 -7.29 0.56 -21.82
CA CYS A 180 -7.70 -0.31 -22.93
C CYS A 180 -6.93 0.07 -24.18
#